data_11acae76160e479b54b8a8538a748814
#
_entry.id   11acae76160e479b54b8a8538a748814
#
_cell.length_a   1.000
_cell.length_b   1.000
_cell.length_c   1.000
_cell.angle_alpha   90.00
_cell.angle_beta   90.00
_cell.angle_gamma   90.00
#
_symmetry.space_group_name_H-M   'P 1'
#
loop_
_entity.id
_entity.type
_entity.pdbx_description
1 polymer ?
#
loop_
_entity_poly.entity_id
_entity_poly.type
_entity_poly.pdbx_seq_one_letter_code
_entity_poly.pdbx_strand_id
1 'polypeptide(L)'
;MRGMKYSLLAGAVLTLGALAGCSGFSYFVANVPASFGSFHRTRDLAYGSEARQRLDVYAPKDTAIHPLVVFFHGGSWTMGRKSQYAFMGAALATRGYITVIPDYRLYPEVRFPNFVEDSARAVAWVREHAQELRGDPDRIVLMGHSAGAHMAAMLALNSDYLERAGVPSYSIVGLVGLSGPYALDPNSDTLRTIFAVPYTEDDWRPVHFVTNRAPPTLLLHGLNDDVVSPTHTEKLRDALLSHGASVETHLYPGRGHADTAASFTLVARSRTPALQQTLAFLGRVTAQNDARTVAMNRRGMPGMTVRVPLTDSK
;
A
#
# COMPACT_ATOMS: atom_id res chain seq x y z
N MET A 1 -38.91 -23.22 -6.42
CA MET A 1 -37.81 -23.92 -7.07
C MET A 1 -36.78 -23.00 -7.81
N ARG A 2 -36.58 -21.73 -7.42
CA ARG A 2 -35.62 -20.80 -8.03
C ARG A 2 -34.33 -20.57 -7.24
N GLY A 3 -34.27 -20.99 -5.96
CA GLY A 3 -33.11 -20.71 -5.07
C GLY A 3 -31.95 -21.72 -5.15
N MET A 4 -32.17 -22.92 -5.75
CA MET A 4 -31.18 -24.00 -5.71
C MET A 4 -30.15 -23.95 -6.86
N LYS A 5 -30.42 -23.19 -7.92
CA LYS A 5 -29.51 -23.10 -9.08
C LYS A 5 -28.34 -22.15 -8.88
N TYR A 6 -28.44 -21.17 -7.98
CA TYR A 6 -27.36 -20.22 -7.74
C TYR A 6 -26.32 -20.73 -6.74
N SER A 7 -26.70 -21.64 -5.82
CA SER A 7 -25.75 -22.25 -4.88
C SER A 7 -24.77 -23.23 -5.54
N LEU A 8 -25.18 -23.91 -6.61
CA LEU A 8 -24.33 -24.86 -7.34
C LEU A 8 -23.30 -24.15 -8.25
N LEU A 9 -23.65 -22.97 -8.80
CA LEU A 9 -22.69 -22.17 -9.58
C LEU A 9 -21.62 -21.51 -8.67
N ALA A 10 -22.01 -21.06 -7.49
CA ALA A 10 -21.04 -20.48 -6.53
C ALA A 10 -20.06 -21.55 -6.00
N GLY A 11 -20.51 -22.78 -5.77
CA GLY A 11 -19.65 -23.88 -5.31
C GLY A 11 -18.68 -24.38 -6.37
N ALA A 12 -19.08 -24.44 -7.64
CA ALA A 12 -18.23 -24.90 -8.75
C ALA A 12 -17.11 -23.87 -9.08
N VAL A 13 -17.36 -22.58 -8.89
CA VAL A 13 -16.38 -21.51 -9.10
C VAL A 13 -15.28 -21.52 -8.03
N LEU A 14 -15.59 -21.93 -6.79
CA LEU A 14 -14.63 -21.97 -5.68
C LEU A 14 -13.68 -23.19 -5.74
N THR A 15 -14.10 -24.31 -6.33
CA THR A 15 -13.27 -25.53 -6.40
C THR A 15 -12.29 -25.54 -7.58
N LEU A 16 -12.55 -24.82 -8.67
CA LEU A 16 -11.60 -24.68 -9.78
C LEU A 16 -10.46 -23.66 -9.49
N GLY A 17 -10.65 -22.76 -8.55
CA GLY A 17 -9.64 -21.77 -8.16
C GLY A 17 -8.50 -22.31 -7.28
N ALA A 18 -8.64 -23.50 -6.71
CA ALA A 18 -7.66 -24.09 -5.80
C ALA A 18 -6.49 -24.83 -6.51
N LEU A 19 -6.59 -25.08 -7.82
CA LEU A 19 -5.62 -25.86 -8.61
C LEU A 19 -4.76 -25.03 -9.58
N ALA A 20 -5.01 -23.72 -9.68
CA ALA A 20 -4.19 -22.83 -10.51
C ALA A 20 -3.77 -21.63 -9.66
N GLY A 21 -2.52 -21.59 -9.22
CA GLY A 21 -1.94 -20.43 -8.57
C GLY A 21 -2.26 -19.15 -9.36
N CYS A 22 -2.80 -18.14 -8.69
CA CYS A 22 -3.12 -16.77 -9.18
C CYS A 22 -3.63 -16.71 -10.62
N SER A 23 -4.68 -17.46 -10.96
CA SER A 23 -5.26 -17.39 -12.30
C SER A 23 -5.97 -16.04 -12.50
N GLY A 24 -5.88 -15.48 -13.70
CA GLY A 24 -6.57 -14.24 -14.07
C GLY A 24 -8.06 -14.23 -13.74
N PHE A 25 -8.68 -15.40 -13.63
CA PHE A 25 -10.06 -15.60 -13.24
C PHE A 25 -10.33 -15.23 -11.77
N SER A 26 -9.44 -15.59 -10.84
CA SER A 26 -9.59 -15.23 -9.42
C SER A 26 -9.54 -13.71 -9.22
N TYR A 27 -8.62 -13.03 -9.91
CA TYR A 27 -8.56 -11.58 -9.91
C TYR A 27 -9.76 -10.92 -10.60
N PHE A 28 -10.28 -11.53 -11.66
CA PHE A 28 -11.51 -11.06 -12.32
C PHE A 28 -12.68 -11.05 -11.33
N VAL A 29 -12.95 -12.19 -10.67
CA VAL A 29 -14.03 -12.31 -9.67
C VAL A 29 -13.82 -11.32 -8.51
N ALA A 30 -12.59 -11.16 -8.02
CA ALA A 30 -12.25 -10.22 -6.96
C ALA A 30 -12.57 -8.76 -7.33
N ASN A 31 -12.40 -8.41 -8.61
CA ASN A 31 -12.55 -7.04 -9.11
C ASN A 31 -13.96 -6.69 -9.62
N VAL A 32 -14.85 -7.66 -9.83
CA VAL A 32 -16.23 -7.38 -10.29
C VAL A 32 -16.95 -6.35 -9.40
N PRO A 33 -16.91 -6.44 -8.06
CA PRO A 33 -17.53 -5.44 -7.22
C PRO A 33 -16.88 -4.06 -7.30
N ALA A 34 -15.58 -3.99 -7.64
CA ALA A 34 -14.85 -2.73 -7.80
C ALA A 34 -15.33 -1.92 -9.00
N SER A 35 -16.09 -2.51 -9.92
CA SER A 35 -16.66 -1.82 -11.07
C SER A 35 -17.93 -1.03 -10.75
N PHE A 36 -18.56 -1.25 -9.59
CA PHE A 36 -19.86 -0.68 -9.21
C PHE A 36 -19.82 0.22 -7.97
N GLY A 37 -18.63 0.55 -7.46
CA GLY A 37 -18.46 1.36 -6.25
C GLY A 37 -18.74 2.85 -6.46
N SER A 38 -19.09 3.56 -5.36
CA SER A 38 -19.25 5.01 -5.34
C SER A 38 -17.88 5.71 -5.16
N PHE A 39 -17.04 5.70 -6.19
CA PHE A 39 -15.74 6.37 -6.26
C PHE A 39 -15.44 6.78 -7.70
N HIS A 40 -14.48 7.68 -7.89
CA HIS A 40 -13.90 8.01 -9.20
C HIS A 40 -12.68 7.12 -9.46
N ARG A 41 -12.51 6.67 -10.69
CA ARG A 41 -11.31 5.95 -11.12
C ARG A 41 -10.72 6.61 -12.36
N THR A 42 -9.47 7.04 -12.26
CA THR A 42 -8.65 7.48 -13.41
C THR A 42 -7.58 6.43 -13.66
N ARG A 43 -7.41 6.04 -14.92
CA ARG A 43 -6.54 4.92 -15.29
C ARG A 43 -5.35 5.39 -16.12
N ASP A 44 -4.28 4.61 -16.06
CA ASP A 44 -3.14 4.67 -16.98
C ASP A 44 -2.43 6.02 -17.02
N LEU A 45 -2.45 6.77 -15.90
CA LEU A 45 -1.68 8.00 -15.76
C LEU A 45 -0.18 7.68 -15.75
N ALA A 46 0.60 8.39 -16.57
CA ALA A 46 2.03 8.21 -16.64
C ALA A 46 2.73 8.87 -15.45
N TYR A 47 3.61 8.15 -14.75
CA TYR A 47 4.49 8.71 -13.73
C TYR A 47 5.97 8.67 -14.15
N GLY A 48 6.23 8.21 -15.37
CA GLY A 48 7.56 8.15 -15.99
C GLY A 48 7.47 7.77 -17.47
N SER A 49 8.62 7.63 -18.11
CA SER A 49 8.74 7.38 -19.56
C SER A 49 8.54 5.93 -19.95
N GLU A 50 8.78 4.99 -19.03
CA GLU A 50 8.72 3.56 -19.33
C GLU A 50 7.29 3.06 -19.50
N ALA A 51 7.10 2.02 -20.29
CA ALA A 51 5.77 1.47 -20.60
C ALA A 51 4.99 1.05 -19.34
N ARG A 52 5.68 0.48 -18.34
CA ARG A 52 5.07 0.07 -17.07
C ARG A 52 4.97 1.19 -16.03
N GLN A 53 5.57 2.35 -16.26
CA GLN A 53 5.46 3.49 -15.34
C GLN A 53 4.10 4.19 -15.49
N ARG A 54 3.04 3.44 -15.18
CA ARG A 54 1.64 3.86 -15.23
C ARG A 54 0.95 3.55 -13.91
N LEU A 55 0.04 4.40 -13.48
CA LEU A 55 -0.72 4.22 -12.27
C LEU A 55 -2.22 4.44 -12.48
N ASP A 56 -3.03 3.83 -11.60
CA ASP A 56 -4.46 4.07 -11.50
C ASP A 56 -4.75 4.80 -10.18
N VAL A 57 -5.64 5.78 -10.24
CA VAL A 57 -6.12 6.54 -9.08
C VAL A 57 -7.56 6.17 -8.78
N TYR A 58 -7.86 5.88 -7.52
CA TYR A 58 -9.21 5.65 -6.99
C TYR A 58 -9.47 6.71 -5.92
N ALA A 59 -10.48 7.56 -6.13
CA ALA A 59 -10.76 8.70 -5.26
C ALA A 59 -12.23 8.71 -4.79
N PRO A 60 -12.51 9.17 -3.57
CA PRO A 60 -13.88 9.46 -3.12
C PRO A 60 -14.60 10.42 -4.08
N LYS A 61 -15.94 10.42 -4.06
CA LYS A 61 -16.73 11.28 -4.93
C LYS A 61 -17.02 12.67 -4.36
N ASP A 62 -16.74 12.87 -3.10
CA ASP A 62 -16.92 14.16 -2.46
C ASP A 62 -15.83 15.17 -2.82
N THR A 63 -15.87 16.36 -2.24
CA THR A 63 -14.94 17.46 -2.51
C THR A 63 -13.92 17.71 -1.40
N ALA A 64 -13.89 16.86 -0.37
CA ALA A 64 -12.97 17.00 0.76
C ALA A 64 -11.52 16.69 0.36
N ILE A 65 -10.57 17.11 1.18
CA ILE A 65 -9.16 16.72 1.07
C ILE A 65 -8.98 15.41 1.83
N HIS A 66 -8.39 14.43 1.17
CA HIS A 66 -8.24 13.08 1.69
C HIS A 66 -6.78 12.68 1.88
N PRO A 67 -6.47 11.80 2.83
CA PRO A 67 -5.18 11.13 2.91
C PRO A 67 -4.94 10.26 1.67
N LEU A 68 -3.67 10.09 1.33
CA LEU A 68 -3.20 9.32 0.17
C LEU A 68 -2.69 7.95 0.62
N VAL A 69 -3.06 6.89 -0.08
CA VAL A 69 -2.50 5.55 0.07
C VAL A 69 -1.86 5.14 -1.25
N VAL A 70 -0.56 4.88 -1.25
CA VAL A 70 0.12 4.31 -2.41
C VAL A 70 0.28 2.82 -2.18
N PHE A 71 -0.45 2.01 -2.98
CA PHE A 71 -0.48 0.57 -2.84
C PHE A 71 0.33 -0.13 -3.92
N PHE A 72 1.34 -0.89 -3.53
CA PHE A 72 2.19 -1.68 -4.41
C PHE A 72 1.69 -3.13 -4.50
N HIS A 73 1.47 -3.61 -5.72
CA HIS A 73 1.01 -4.97 -5.98
C HIS A 73 2.10 -6.02 -5.74
N GLY A 74 1.69 -7.26 -5.47
CA GLY A 74 2.58 -8.42 -5.39
C GLY A 74 2.92 -9.00 -6.75
N GLY A 75 3.68 -10.12 -6.74
CA GLY A 75 4.05 -10.87 -7.93
C GLY A 75 5.54 -11.18 -8.05
N SER A 76 6.24 -11.33 -6.92
CA SER A 76 7.65 -11.77 -6.84
C SER A 76 8.59 -10.98 -7.75
N TRP A 77 8.29 -9.71 -8.02
CA TRP A 77 9.04 -8.80 -8.92
C TRP A 77 9.14 -9.28 -10.38
N THR A 78 8.46 -10.38 -10.73
CA THR A 78 8.46 -10.99 -12.07
C THR A 78 7.13 -10.88 -12.78
N MET A 79 6.05 -10.62 -12.06
CA MET A 79 4.69 -10.56 -12.57
C MET A 79 3.83 -9.59 -11.77
N GLY A 80 2.56 -9.50 -12.13
CA GLY A 80 1.59 -8.64 -11.47
C GLY A 80 1.31 -7.35 -12.25
N ARG A 81 0.19 -6.75 -11.93
CA ARG A 81 -0.25 -5.47 -12.50
C ARG A 81 -1.27 -4.78 -11.61
N LYS A 82 -1.30 -3.45 -11.65
CA LYS A 82 -2.24 -2.59 -10.92
C LYS A 82 -3.70 -2.99 -11.07
N SER A 83 -4.09 -3.44 -12.27
CA SER A 83 -5.48 -3.82 -12.55
C SER A 83 -5.95 -5.07 -11.77
N GLN A 84 -5.04 -5.93 -11.33
CA GLN A 84 -5.37 -7.10 -10.51
C GLN A 84 -5.81 -6.70 -9.10
N TYR A 85 -5.37 -5.54 -8.61
CA TYR A 85 -5.66 -5.02 -7.26
C TYR A 85 -6.68 -3.86 -7.26
N ALA A 86 -7.51 -3.72 -8.32
CA ALA A 86 -8.53 -2.67 -8.37
C ALA A 86 -9.51 -2.74 -7.18
N PHE A 87 -9.75 -3.93 -6.63
CA PHE A 87 -10.56 -4.12 -5.40
C PHE A 87 -9.96 -3.40 -4.19
N MET A 88 -8.62 -3.31 -4.09
CA MET A 88 -7.94 -2.58 -3.02
C MET A 88 -8.25 -1.08 -3.13
N GLY A 89 -8.08 -0.51 -4.32
CA GLY A 89 -8.42 0.88 -4.59
C GLY A 89 -9.87 1.20 -4.29
N ALA A 90 -10.81 0.35 -4.75
CA ALA A 90 -12.23 0.51 -4.49
C ALA A 90 -12.58 0.41 -3.00
N ALA A 91 -11.98 -0.54 -2.28
CA ALA A 91 -12.24 -0.75 -0.86
C ALA A 91 -11.83 0.45 -0.01
N LEU A 92 -10.72 1.10 -0.33
CA LEU A 92 -10.21 2.26 0.40
C LEU A 92 -10.88 3.57 -0.06
N ALA A 93 -11.10 3.76 -1.38
CA ALA A 93 -11.72 4.97 -1.91
C ALA A 93 -13.15 5.16 -1.39
N THR A 94 -13.93 4.09 -1.27
CA THR A 94 -15.28 4.13 -0.66
C THR A 94 -15.27 4.45 0.84
N ARG A 95 -14.09 4.61 1.45
CA ARG A 95 -13.88 4.89 2.88
C ARG A 95 -13.06 6.16 3.14
N GLY A 96 -12.96 7.02 2.14
CA GLY A 96 -12.35 8.34 2.30
C GLY A 96 -10.84 8.38 2.11
N TYR A 97 -10.24 7.42 1.40
CA TYR A 97 -8.82 7.43 1.08
C TYR A 97 -8.61 7.48 -0.43
N ILE A 98 -7.82 8.43 -0.91
CA ILE A 98 -7.36 8.39 -2.29
C ILE A 98 -6.31 7.28 -2.39
N THR A 99 -6.58 6.27 -3.21
CA THR A 99 -5.68 5.13 -3.36
C THR A 99 -5.06 5.14 -4.75
N VAL A 100 -3.74 5.15 -4.79
CA VAL A 100 -2.97 5.11 -6.04
C VAL A 100 -2.27 3.76 -6.13
N ILE A 101 -2.46 3.07 -7.26
CA ILE A 101 -1.87 1.77 -7.52
C ILE A 101 -0.99 1.88 -8.76
N PRO A 102 0.35 1.97 -8.61
CA PRO A 102 1.27 1.95 -9.73
C PRO A 102 1.57 0.52 -10.22
N ASP A 103 1.80 0.38 -11.52
CA ASP A 103 2.68 -0.65 -12.07
C ASP A 103 4.13 -0.17 -11.93
N TYR A 104 5.06 -1.08 -11.83
CA TYR A 104 6.49 -0.86 -11.80
C TYR A 104 7.16 -1.86 -12.74
N ARG A 105 8.39 -1.57 -13.22
CA ARG A 105 9.12 -2.50 -14.08
C ARG A 105 9.47 -3.78 -13.33
N LEU A 106 9.49 -4.88 -14.05
CA LEU A 106 9.65 -6.24 -13.51
C LEU A 106 10.89 -6.91 -14.09
N TYR A 107 11.37 -7.93 -13.43
CA TYR A 107 12.33 -8.86 -14.04
C TYR A 107 11.64 -9.62 -15.19
N PRO A 108 12.32 -9.88 -16.34
CA PRO A 108 13.76 -9.69 -16.59
C PRO A 108 14.15 -8.28 -17.10
N GLU A 109 13.20 -7.36 -17.32
CA GLU A 109 13.48 -6.00 -17.82
C GLU A 109 14.39 -5.23 -16.85
N VAL A 110 14.12 -5.35 -15.55
CA VAL A 110 14.94 -4.73 -14.50
C VAL A 110 15.20 -5.69 -13.34
N ARG A 111 16.15 -5.30 -12.47
CA ARG A 111 16.50 -5.99 -11.23
C ARG A 111 16.46 -4.99 -10.07
N PHE A 112 16.74 -5.47 -8.86
CA PHE A 112 16.99 -4.59 -7.72
C PHE A 112 18.14 -3.63 -8.03
N PRO A 113 18.02 -2.34 -7.71
CA PRO A 113 16.94 -1.65 -7.01
C PRO A 113 15.89 -0.98 -7.94
N ASN A 114 15.95 -1.13 -9.26
CA ASN A 114 15.17 -0.32 -10.21
C ASN A 114 13.65 -0.31 -9.96
N PHE A 115 13.05 -1.44 -9.55
CA PHE A 115 11.63 -1.48 -9.22
C PHE A 115 11.30 -0.72 -7.92
N VAL A 116 12.26 -0.59 -6.98
CA VAL A 116 12.12 0.27 -5.80
C VAL A 116 12.21 1.75 -6.20
N GLU A 117 13.12 2.08 -7.12
CA GLU A 117 13.26 3.43 -7.68
C GLU A 117 12.01 3.84 -8.48
N ASP A 118 11.43 2.93 -9.29
CA ASP A 118 10.15 3.18 -9.96
C ASP A 118 9.05 3.45 -8.93
N SER A 119 9.03 2.68 -7.84
CA SER A 119 8.06 2.88 -6.75
C SER A 119 8.26 4.24 -6.06
N ALA A 120 9.49 4.68 -5.84
CA ALA A 120 9.79 6.01 -5.30
C ALA A 120 9.32 7.14 -6.24
N ARG A 121 9.53 6.99 -7.57
CA ARG A 121 9.01 7.95 -8.56
C ARG A 121 7.48 8.01 -8.57
N ALA A 122 6.80 6.86 -8.40
CA ALA A 122 5.34 6.85 -8.28
C ALA A 122 4.85 7.62 -7.05
N VAL A 123 5.55 7.51 -5.90
CA VAL A 123 5.25 8.30 -4.70
C VAL A 123 5.50 9.79 -4.93
N ALA A 124 6.60 10.14 -5.61
CA ALA A 124 6.89 11.52 -5.96
C ALA A 124 5.80 12.13 -6.86
N TRP A 125 5.38 11.39 -7.88
CA TRP A 125 4.27 11.80 -8.75
C TRP A 125 2.97 12.03 -7.95
N VAL A 126 2.64 11.12 -7.04
CA VAL A 126 1.44 11.23 -6.18
C VAL A 126 1.50 12.49 -5.32
N ARG A 127 2.65 12.80 -4.75
CA ARG A 127 2.84 13.99 -3.92
C ARG A 127 2.74 15.28 -4.75
N GLU A 128 3.36 15.31 -5.93
CA GLU A 128 3.32 16.44 -6.86
C GLU A 128 1.90 16.76 -7.33
N HIS A 129 1.09 15.72 -7.64
CA HIS A 129 -0.28 15.87 -8.12
C HIS A 129 -1.34 15.81 -7.01
N ALA A 130 -0.92 15.83 -5.73
CA ALA A 130 -1.82 15.65 -4.60
C ALA A 130 -2.99 16.65 -4.62
N GLN A 131 -2.74 17.93 -4.89
CA GLN A 131 -3.78 18.96 -4.93
C GLN A 131 -4.81 18.70 -6.04
N GLU A 132 -4.37 18.31 -7.23
CA GLU A 132 -5.24 17.97 -8.36
C GLU A 132 -6.13 16.76 -8.03
N LEU A 133 -5.58 15.81 -7.27
CA LEU A 133 -6.26 14.63 -6.79
C LEU A 133 -7.16 14.90 -5.57
N ARG A 134 -7.12 16.11 -4.99
CA ARG A 134 -7.72 16.46 -3.69
C ARG A 134 -7.12 15.63 -2.54
N GLY A 135 -5.86 15.30 -2.65
CA GLY A 135 -5.08 14.61 -1.64
C GLY A 135 -4.24 15.57 -0.80
N ASP A 136 -3.87 15.14 0.39
CA ASP A 136 -2.92 15.86 1.23
C ASP A 136 -1.49 15.32 0.97
N PRO A 137 -0.57 16.15 0.41
CA PRO A 137 0.79 15.72 0.06
C PRO A 137 1.63 15.30 1.28
N ASP A 138 1.22 15.67 2.48
CA ASP A 138 1.93 15.37 3.72
C ASP A 138 1.22 14.30 4.57
N ARG A 139 0.21 13.61 4.00
CA ARG A 139 -0.49 12.47 4.60
C ARG A 139 -0.50 11.26 3.66
N ILE A 140 0.69 10.73 3.37
CA ILE A 140 0.88 9.57 2.49
C ILE A 140 1.14 8.32 3.35
N VAL A 141 0.37 7.26 3.13
CA VAL A 141 0.64 5.93 3.67
C VAL A 141 1.13 5.03 2.55
N LEU A 142 2.25 4.35 2.79
CA LEU A 142 2.75 3.32 1.89
C LEU A 142 2.16 1.98 2.28
N MET A 143 1.62 1.26 1.31
CA MET A 143 0.98 -0.03 1.54
C MET A 143 1.35 -1.01 0.44
N GLY A 144 1.44 -2.30 0.76
CA GLY A 144 1.72 -3.30 -0.26
C GLY A 144 1.39 -4.71 0.17
N HIS A 145 1.34 -5.62 -0.82
CA HIS A 145 1.16 -7.05 -0.60
C HIS A 145 2.35 -7.83 -1.16
N SER A 146 2.87 -8.83 -0.40
CA SER A 146 3.96 -9.70 -0.89
C SER A 146 5.20 -8.89 -1.32
N ALA A 147 5.70 -9.06 -2.55
CA ALA A 147 6.78 -8.23 -3.12
C ALA A 147 6.46 -6.72 -3.04
N GLY A 148 5.20 -6.32 -3.16
CA GLY A 148 4.77 -4.92 -2.98
C GLY A 148 4.92 -4.44 -1.53
N ALA A 149 4.71 -5.30 -0.55
CA ALA A 149 4.95 -4.98 0.86
C ALA A 149 6.44 -4.80 1.16
N HIS A 150 7.30 -5.58 0.51
CA HIS A 150 8.75 -5.36 0.56
C HIS A 150 9.12 -3.98 0.03
N MET A 151 8.62 -3.58 -1.16
CA MET A 151 8.92 -2.27 -1.74
C MET A 151 8.37 -1.13 -0.88
N ALA A 152 7.15 -1.26 -0.35
CA ALA A 152 6.58 -0.28 0.58
C ALA A 152 7.47 -0.12 1.83
N ALA A 153 7.98 -1.23 2.38
CA ALA A 153 8.88 -1.20 3.52
C ALA A 153 10.26 -0.63 3.18
N MET A 154 10.83 -0.96 2.01
CA MET A 154 12.07 -0.35 1.52
C MET A 154 11.94 1.18 1.45
N LEU A 155 10.86 1.70 0.88
CA LEU A 155 10.64 3.14 0.78
C LEU A 155 10.39 3.81 2.14
N ALA A 156 9.68 3.14 3.04
CA ALA A 156 9.33 3.71 4.33
C ALA A 156 10.49 3.73 5.33
N LEU A 157 11.41 2.75 5.24
CA LEU A 157 12.49 2.54 6.21
C LEU A 157 13.85 3.02 5.71
N ASN A 158 14.11 2.93 4.39
CA ASN A 158 15.28 3.53 3.75
C ASN A 158 14.87 4.83 3.06
N SER A 159 15.04 5.96 3.76
CA SER A 159 14.61 7.28 3.28
C SER A 159 15.32 7.73 2.00
N ASP A 160 16.51 7.20 1.70
CA ASP A 160 17.32 7.62 0.56
C ASP A 160 16.59 7.50 -0.78
N TYR A 161 15.73 6.50 -0.95
CA TYR A 161 14.95 6.33 -2.18
C TYR A 161 13.96 7.47 -2.39
N LEU A 162 13.23 7.85 -1.33
CA LEU A 162 12.24 8.92 -1.37
C LEU A 162 12.91 10.29 -1.46
N GLU A 163 13.99 10.51 -0.70
CA GLU A 163 14.74 11.77 -0.73
C GLU A 163 15.34 12.05 -2.11
N ARG A 164 15.93 11.03 -2.75
CA ARG A 164 16.41 11.13 -4.15
C ARG A 164 15.28 11.40 -5.15
N ALA A 165 14.07 10.95 -4.86
CA ALA A 165 12.88 11.23 -5.67
C ALA A 165 12.21 12.58 -5.30
N GLY A 166 12.76 13.35 -4.36
CA GLY A 166 12.21 14.65 -3.94
C GLY A 166 11.02 14.57 -2.97
N VAL A 167 10.83 13.42 -2.32
CA VAL A 167 9.75 13.21 -1.33
C VAL A 167 10.33 13.31 0.08
N PRO A 168 9.95 14.33 0.87
CA PRO A 168 10.38 14.45 2.26
C PRO A 168 9.85 13.28 3.10
N SER A 169 10.70 12.75 3.99
CA SER A 169 10.35 11.61 4.86
C SER A 169 9.13 11.88 5.75
N TYR A 170 8.92 13.14 6.17
CA TYR A 170 7.76 13.52 6.99
C TYR A 170 6.40 13.36 6.27
N SER A 171 6.39 13.32 4.94
CA SER A 171 5.17 13.08 4.16
C SER A 171 4.65 11.65 4.29
N ILE A 172 5.50 10.70 4.73
CA ILE A 172 5.12 9.32 4.94
C ILE A 172 4.67 9.14 6.39
N VAL A 173 3.36 9.04 6.58
CA VAL A 173 2.76 8.99 7.93
C VAL A 173 2.46 7.58 8.41
N GLY A 174 2.64 6.55 7.58
CA GLY A 174 2.45 5.17 7.96
C GLY A 174 2.91 4.17 6.90
N LEU A 175 3.17 2.94 7.37
CA LEU A 175 3.46 1.77 6.55
C LEU A 175 2.44 0.67 6.85
N VAL A 176 1.86 0.06 5.82
CA VAL A 176 1.00 -1.13 5.94
C VAL A 176 1.55 -2.25 5.09
N GLY A 177 1.96 -3.34 5.73
CA GLY A 177 2.52 -4.50 5.06
C GLY A 177 1.62 -5.73 5.15
N LEU A 178 1.22 -6.27 4.00
CA LEU A 178 0.42 -7.50 3.88
C LEU A 178 1.31 -8.63 3.39
N SER A 179 1.59 -9.63 4.23
CA SER A 179 2.35 -10.85 3.90
C SER A 179 3.70 -10.57 3.19
N GLY A 180 4.50 -9.63 3.71
CA GLY A 180 5.71 -9.15 3.05
C GLY A 180 7.00 -9.88 3.46
N PRO A 181 7.97 -10.06 2.51
CA PRO A 181 9.28 -10.69 2.76
C PRO A 181 10.33 -9.68 3.26
N TYR A 182 10.18 -9.15 4.47
CA TYR A 182 10.99 -8.04 5.01
C TYR A 182 12.44 -8.41 5.38
N ALA A 183 12.73 -9.69 5.55
CA ALA A 183 14.08 -10.23 5.75
C ALA A 183 14.36 -11.25 4.64
N LEU A 184 14.18 -10.83 3.39
CA LEU A 184 14.25 -11.68 2.21
C LEU A 184 15.59 -12.41 2.13
N ASP A 185 15.52 -13.73 1.98
CA ASP A 185 16.64 -14.59 1.63
C ASP A 185 16.36 -15.20 0.26
N PRO A 186 17.11 -14.83 -0.80
CA PRO A 186 16.89 -15.33 -2.14
C PRO A 186 17.12 -16.85 -2.23
N ASN A 187 16.03 -17.62 -2.20
CA ASN A 187 16.03 -19.10 -2.12
C ASN A 187 15.82 -19.79 -3.48
N SER A 188 15.66 -19.04 -4.57
CA SER A 188 15.55 -19.58 -5.94
C SER A 188 16.54 -18.89 -6.89
N ASP A 189 16.86 -19.54 -8.03
CA ASP A 189 17.79 -18.97 -9.01
C ASP A 189 17.27 -17.62 -9.55
N THR A 190 15.96 -17.49 -9.75
CA THR A 190 15.35 -16.24 -10.17
C THR A 190 15.54 -15.15 -9.13
N LEU A 191 15.27 -15.42 -7.85
CA LEU A 191 15.46 -14.43 -6.78
C LEU A 191 16.94 -14.07 -6.61
N ARG A 192 17.86 -15.05 -6.68
CA ARG A 192 19.31 -14.79 -6.67
C ARG A 192 19.77 -13.93 -7.85
N THR A 193 19.08 -14.01 -9.00
CA THR A 193 19.37 -13.14 -10.14
C THR A 193 18.80 -11.75 -9.96
N ILE A 194 17.61 -11.61 -9.39
CA ILE A 194 16.96 -10.32 -9.12
C ILE A 194 17.74 -9.52 -8.08
N PHE A 195 18.16 -10.20 -7.00
CA PHE A 195 18.92 -9.64 -5.87
C PHE A 195 20.37 -10.11 -5.94
N ALA A 196 21.11 -9.62 -6.96
CA ALA A 196 22.47 -10.04 -7.26
C ALA A 196 23.48 -8.93 -7.01
N VAL A 197 24.75 -9.29 -7.09
CA VAL A 197 25.87 -8.32 -7.08
C VAL A 197 25.60 -7.15 -8.05
N PRO A 198 26.00 -5.91 -7.71
CA PRO A 198 26.88 -5.55 -6.57
C PRO A 198 26.15 -5.42 -5.22
N TYR A 199 24.84 -5.67 -5.16
CA TYR A 199 24.05 -5.52 -3.95
C TYR A 199 24.13 -6.76 -3.05
N THR A 200 23.96 -6.56 -1.75
CA THR A 200 23.98 -7.56 -0.68
C THR A 200 22.67 -7.56 0.11
N GLU A 201 22.52 -8.48 1.04
CA GLU A 201 21.35 -8.52 1.91
C GLU A 201 21.16 -7.23 2.74
N ASP A 202 22.21 -6.49 3.00
CA ASP A 202 22.16 -5.20 3.67
C ASP A 202 21.51 -4.12 2.79
N ASP A 203 21.48 -4.33 1.47
CA ASP A 203 20.88 -3.37 0.56
C ASP A 203 19.38 -3.63 0.30
N TRP A 204 18.92 -4.88 0.36
CA TRP A 204 17.54 -5.23 -0.02
C TRP A 204 16.65 -5.74 1.12
N ARG A 205 17.15 -5.91 2.34
CA ARG A 205 16.33 -6.32 3.48
C ARG A 205 15.79 -5.12 4.25
N PRO A 206 14.48 -4.81 4.18
CA PRO A 206 13.89 -3.71 4.94
C PRO A 206 14.24 -3.70 6.43
N VAL A 207 14.41 -4.87 7.06
CA VAL A 207 14.75 -4.98 8.49
C VAL A 207 16.07 -4.32 8.86
N HIS A 208 17.01 -4.17 7.92
CA HIS A 208 18.32 -3.53 8.15
C HIS A 208 18.27 -1.99 8.17
N PHE A 209 17.18 -1.40 7.67
CA PHE A 209 17.00 0.06 7.60
C PHE A 209 16.14 0.61 8.74
N VAL A 210 15.75 -0.23 9.70
CA VAL A 210 14.93 0.22 10.81
C VAL A 210 15.70 1.17 11.70
N THR A 211 15.11 2.34 11.99
CA THR A 211 15.63 3.33 12.93
C THR A 211 14.48 3.83 13.82
N ASN A 212 14.80 4.67 14.81
CA ASN A 212 13.80 5.36 15.63
C ASN A 212 12.95 6.38 14.87
N ARG A 213 13.24 6.62 13.57
CA ARG A 213 12.48 7.49 12.66
C ARG A 213 11.49 6.72 11.81
N ALA A 214 11.43 5.39 11.92
CA ALA A 214 10.47 4.58 11.18
C ALA A 214 9.04 5.08 11.43
N PRO A 215 8.22 5.22 10.38
CA PRO A 215 6.83 5.64 10.56
C PRO A 215 6.05 4.58 11.32
N PRO A 216 4.93 4.92 11.97
CA PRO A 216 4.00 3.95 12.51
C PRO A 216 3.72 2.86 11.48
N THR A 217 3.77 1.60 11.90
CA THR A 217 3.73 0.44 10.99
C THR A 217 2.64 -0.55 11.41
N LEU A 218 1.86 -1.03 10.44
CA LEU A 218 0.92 -2.15 10.59
C LEU A 218 1.39 -3.33 9.75
N LEU A 219 1.56 -4.49 10.38
CA LEU A 219 1.98 -5.74 9.73
C LEU A 219 0.89 -6.80 9.87
N LEU A 220 0.40 -7.32 8.74
CA LEU A 220 -0.66 -8.32 8.68
C LEU A 220 -0.15 -9.56 7.94
N HIS A 221 -0.28 -10.77 8.55
CA HIS A 221 0.24 -12.00 7.95
C HIS A 221 -0.61 -13.22 8.30
N GLY A 222 -0.75 -14.15 7.36
CA GLY A 222 -1.36 -15.45 7.60
C GLY A 222 -0.36 -16.44 8.20
N LEU A 223 -0.70 -17.12 9.28
CA LEU A 223 0.22 -18.10 9.90
C LEU A 223 0.46 -19.37 9.06
N ASN A 224 -0.43 -19.64 8.09
CA ASN A 224 -0.29 -20.75 7.15
C ASN A 224 0.20 -20.27 5.77
N ASP A 225 0.94 -19.15 5.74
CA ASP A 225 1.55 -18.64 4.51
C ASP A 225 2.73 -19.52 4.11
N ASP A 226 2.58 -20.24 2.99
CA ASP A 226 3.56 -21.17 2.41
C ASP A 226 4.40 -20.50 1.28
N VAL A 227 4.14 -19.25 0.96
CA VAL A 227 4.86 -18.45 -0.04
C VAL A 227 5.89 -17.54 0.62
N VAL A 228 5.47 -16.82 1.66
CA VAL A 228 6.30 -15.94 2.48
C VAL A 228 6.13 -16.32 3.93
N SER A 229 7.18 -16.81 4.58
CA SER A 229 7.12 -17.21 5.99
C SER A 229 6.69 -16.06 6.89
N PRO A 230 5.76 -16.27 7.84
CA PRO A 230 5.38 -15.26 8.84
C PRO A 230 6.57 -14.74 9.68
N THR A 231 7.66 -15.48 9.74
CA THR A 231 8.90 -15.06 10.41
C THR A 231 9.47 -13.75 9.86
N HIS A 232 9.22 -13.41 8.60
CA HIS A 232 9.60 -12.11 8.05
C HIS A 232 8.89 -10.95 8.77
N THR A 233 7.60 -11.13 9.05
CA THR A 233 6.81 -10.14 9.81
C THR A 233 7.28 -10.04 11.25
N GLU A 234 7.59 -11.18 11.89
CA GLU A 234 8.12 -11.21 13.26
C GLU A 234 9.48 -10.50 13.35
N LYS A 235 10.40 -10.76 12.43
CA LYS A 235 11.71 -10.09 12.37
C LYS A 235 11.58 -8.57 12.20
N LEU A 236 10.69 -8.11 11.31
CA LEU A 236 10.49 -6.66 11.14
C LEU A 236 9.83 -6.05 12.37
N ARG A 237 8.83 -6.69 12.98
CA ARG A 237 8.23 -6.25 14.24
C ARG A 237 9.29 -6.08 15.32
N ASP A 238 10.13 -7.10 15.52
CA ASP A 238 11.14 -7.10 16.59
C ASP A 238 12.20 -6.03 16.35
N ALA A 239 12.61 -5.81 15.10
CA ALA A 239 13.51 -4.71 14.73
C ALA A 239 12.86 -3.35 15.01
N LEU A 240 11.59 -3.14 14.65
CA LEU A 240 10.88 -1.88 14.94
C LEU A 240 10.77 -1.63 16.44
N LEU A 241 10.39 -2.63 17.23
CA LEU A 241 10.28 -2.52 18.68
C LEU A 241 11.63 -2.21 19.33
N SER A 242 12.71 -2.87 18.89
CA SER A 242 14.06 -2.64 19.45
C SER A 242 14.59 -1.22 19.20
N HIS A 243 14.09 -0.55 18.17
CA HIS A 243 14.40 0.85 17.86
C HIS A 243 13.37 1.85 18.41
N GLY A 244 12.40 1.39 19.23
CA GLY A 244 11.36 2.25 19.81
C GLY A 244 10.33 2.78 18.82
N ALA A 245 10.22 2.17 17.64
CA ALA A 245 9.23 2.54 16.64
C ALA A 245 7.85 1.94 16.97
N SER A 246 6.78 2.64 16.55
CA SER A 246 5.41 2.17 16.74
C SER A 246 5.06 1.09 15.73
N VAL A 247 4.73 -0.12 16.19
CA VAL A 247 4.31 -1.24 15.34
C VAL A 247 3.12 -1.96 15.92
N GLU A 248 2.15 -2.26 15.04
CA GLU A 248 0.98 -3.11 15.31
C GLU A 248 1.09 -4.34 14.40
N THR A 249 0.90 -5.54 14.96
CA THR A 249 1.06 -6.79 14.21
C THR A 249 -0.11 -7.72 14.47
N HIS A 250 -0.69 -8.25 13.39
CA HIS A 250 -1.74 -9.27 13.47
C HIS A 250 -1.37 -10.48 12.62
N LEU A 251 -1.29 -11.63 13.30
CA LEU A 251 -1.04 -12.93 12.68
C LEU A 251 -2.32 -13.75 12.68
N TYR A 252 -2.74 -14.26 11.53
CA TYR A 252 -4.04 -14.91 11.35
C TYR A 252 -3.90 -16.44 11.27
N PRO A 253 -4.31 -17.20 12.31
CA PRO A 253 -4.30 -18.65 12.27
C PRO A 253 -5.16 -19.21 11.12
N GLY A 254 -4.67 -20.25 10.44
CA GLY A 254 -5.37 -20.92 9.34
C GLY A 254 -5.51 -20.09 8.05
N ARG A 255 -4.74 -19.00 7.91
CA ARG A 255 -4.75 -18.13 6.72
C ARG A 255 -3.42 -18.20 5.98
N GLY A 256 -3.52 -18.23 4.65
CA GLY A 256 -2.37 -18.27 3.74
C GLY A 256 -2.01 -16.90 3.16
N HIS A 257 -1.11 -16.94 2.17
CA HIS A 257 -0.48 -15.75 1.56
C HIS A 257 -1.45 -14.70 1.03
N ALA A 258 -2.48 -15.14 0.31
CA ALA A 258 -3.43 -14.23 -0.34
C ALA A 258 -4.53 -13.70 0.61
N ASP A 259 -4.76 -14.32 1.77
CA ASP A 259 -5.93 -14.04 2.61
C ASP A 259 -5.92 -12.62 3.19
N THR A 260 -4.73 -12.07 3.47
CA THR A 260 -4.58 -10.69 3.96
C THR A 260 -5.08 -9.67 2.94
N ALA A 261 -4.69 -9.81 1.67
CA ALA A 261 -5.14 -8.93 0.59
C ALA A 261 -6.58 -9.27 0.15
N ALA A 262 -6.94 -10.54 0.08
CA ALA A 262 -8.28 -10.99 -0.34
C ALA A 262 -9.40 -10.45 0.56
N SER A 263 -9.13 -10.19 1.84
CA SER A 263 -10.12 -9.62 2.77
C SER A 263 -10.60 -8.20 2.40
N PHE A 264 -9.92 -7.53 1.48
CA PHE A 264 -10.38 -6.25 0.90
C PHE A 264 -11.45 -6.44 -0.18
N THR A 265 -11.65 -7.65 -0.69
CA THR A 265 -12.74 -7.98 -1.62
C THR A 265 -14.06 -8.15 -0.86
N LEU A 266 -15.19 -8.02 -1.56
CA LEU A 266 -16.51 -8.28 -0.95
C LEU A 266 -16.70 -9.76 -0.61
N VAL A 267 -16.17 -10.65 -1.44
CA VAL A 267 -16.39 -12.11 -1.32
C VAL A 267 -15.54 -12.77 -0.23
N ALA A 268 -14.40 -12.19 0.12
CA ALA A 268 -13.49 -12.77 1.11
C ALA A 268 -13.30 -11.88 2.37
N ARG A 269 -14.12 -10.85 2.54
CA ARG A 269 -14.03 -9.88 3.66
C ARG A 269 -14.11 -10.50 5.05
N SER A 270 -14.80 -11.61 5.17
CA SER A 270 -14.94 -12.36 6.44
C SER A 270 -13.77 -13.30 6.75
N ARG A 271 -12.83 -13.47 5.82
CA ARG A 271 -11.70 -14.39 6.04
C ARG A 271 -10.76 -13.90 7.12
N THR A 272 -10.43 -12.60 7.11
CA THR A 272 -9.63 -11.96 8.15
C THR A 272 -10.18 -10.56 8.45
N PRO A 273 -9.92 -9.98 9.64
CA PRO A 273 -10.25 -8.59 9.94
C PRO A 273 -9.26 -7.57 9.32
N ALA A 274 -8.41 -7.97 8.35
CA ALA A 274 -7.33 -7.13 7.81
C ALA A 274 -7.82 -5.78 7.27
N LEU A 275 -8.97 -5.74 6.57
CA LEU A 275 -9.53 -4.48 6.11
C LEU A 275 -9.89 -3.54 7.28
N GLN A 276 -10.58 -4.06 8.33
CA GLN A 276 -10.99 -3.24 9.48
C GLN A 276 -9.78 -2.74 10.27
N GLN A 277 -8.79 -3.59 10.48
CA GLN A 277 -7.54 -3.22 11.16
C GLN A 277 -6.75 -2.18 10.36
N THR A 278 -6.68 -2.36 9.03
CA THR A 278 -6.05 -1.35 8.15
C THR A 278 -6.79 -0.01 8.26
N LEU A 279 -8.12 0.02 8.19
CA LEU A 279 -8.89 1.26 8.30
C LEU A 279 -8.72 1.94 9.66
N ALA A 280 -8.71 1.17 10.74
CA ALA A 280 -8.47 1.69 12.09
C ALA A 280 -7.06 2.30 12.21
N PHE A 281 -6.04 1.62 11.65
CA PHE A 281 -4.68 2.13 11.60
C PHE A 281 -4.57 3.41 10.75
N LEU A 282 -5.09 3.41 9.53
CA LEU A 282 -5.10 4.57 8.64
C LEU A 282 -5.75 5.78 9.32
N GLY A 283 -6.92 5.60 9.96
CA GLY A 283 -7.60 6.68 10.69
C GLY A 283 -6.74 7.30 11.78
N ARG A 284 -5.98 6.49 12.54
CA ARG A 284 -5.08 7.00 13.60
C ARG A 284 -3.90 7.79 13.04
N VAL A 285 -3.18 7.23 12.06
CA VAL A 285 -1.93 7.86 11.58
C VAL A 285 -2.19 9.11 10.74
N THR A 286 -3.30 9.15 10.02
CA THR A 286 -3.66 10.33 9.22
C THR A 286 -4.26 11.46 10.06
N ALA A 287 -5.00 11.16 11.14
CA ALA A 287 -5.51 12.17 12.06
C ALA A 287 -4.42 12.81 12.93
N GLN A 288 -3.42 12.05 13.35
CA GLN A 288 -2.29 12.59 14.15
C GLN A 288 -1.49 13.64 13.37
N ASN A 289 -1.37 13.50 12.06
CA ASN A 289 -0.66 14.48 11.25
C ASN A 289 -1.44 15.80 11.07
N ASP A 290 -2.77 15.76 11.06
CA ASP A 290 -3.60 16.97 11.11
C ASP A 290 -3.26 17.85 12.34
N ALA A 291 -3.14 17.22 13.50
CA ALA A 291 -2.79 17.92 14.73
C ALA A 291 -1.37 18.52 14.71
N ARG A 292 -0.41 17.82 14.09
CA ARG A 292 0.97 18.34 13.93
C ARG A 292 1.03 19.51 12.96
N THR A 293 0.37 19.41 11.82
CA THR A 293 0.31 20.47 10.80
C THR A 293 -0.37 21.73 11.36
N VAL A 294 -1.46 21.58 12.11
CA VAL A 294 -2.13 22.70 12.79
C VAL A 294 -1.22 23.33 13.84
N ALA A 295 -0.45 22.54 14.60
CA ALA A 295 0.47 23.03 15.61
C ALA A 295 1.68 23.75 14.99
N MET A 296 2.22 23.28 13.86
CA MET A 296 3.31 23.93 13.13
C MET A 296 2.86 25.25 12.51
N ASN A 297 1.68 25.29 11.88
CA ASN A 297 1.11 26.52 11.32
C ASN A 297 0.82 27.56 12.39
N ARG A 298 0.40 27.17 13.59
CA ARG A 298 0.23 28.09 14.73
C ARG A 298 1.53 28.65 15.27
N ARG A 299 2.66 27.93 15.17
CA ARG A 299 3.98 28.39 15.61
C ARG A 299 4.70 29.23 14.55
N GLY A 300 4.33 29.10 13.28
CA GLY A 300 4.94 29.82 12.15
C GLY A 300 4.32 31.18 11.81
N MET A 301 3.28 31.63 12.53
CA MET A 301 2.66 32.95 12.32
C MET A 301 2.95 33.89 13.49
N PRO A 302 4.03 34.73 13.48
CA PRO A 302 4.07 35.87 14.32
C PRO A 302 3.13 36.95 13.76
N GLY A 303 1.98 37.14 14.42
CA GLY A 303 1.26 38.40 14.41
C GLY A 303 0.60 38.85 13.09
N MET A 304 -0.30 38.04 12.52
CA MET A 304 -1.24 38.58 11.51
C MET A 304 -2.59 38.83 12.19
N THR A 305 -2.75 40.05 12.72
CA THR A 305 -4.04 40.57 13.20
C THR A 305 -4.96 40.75 11.99
N VAL A 306 -5.89 39.84 11.80
CA VAL A 306 -7.00 40.04 10.84
C VAL A 306 -7.90 41.13 11.43
N ARG A 307 -7.81 42.37 10.92
CA ARG A 307 -8.83 43.39 11.14
C ARG A 307 -10.05 42.97 10.35
N VAL A 308 -11.07 42.53 11.04
CA VAL A 308 -12.42 42.41 10.48
C VAL A 308 -12.94 43.83 10.24
N PRO A 309 -13.36 44.22 9.03
CA PRO A 309 -14.02 45.49 8.81
C PRO A 309 -15.39 45.44 9.48
N LEU A 310 -15.61 46.33 10.44
CA LEU A 310 -16.96 46.65 10.91
C LEU A 310 -17.73 47.27 9.77
N THR A 311 -18.74 46.58 9.28
CA THR A 311 -19.73 47.17 8.39
C THR A 311 -20.61 48.07 9.22
N ASP A 312 -20.50 49.37 8.99
CA ASP A 312 -21.43 50.39 9.51
C ASP A 312 -22.82 50.15 8.92
N SER A 313 -23.76 49.97 9.84
CA SER A 313 -25.21 50.02 9.57
C SER A 313 -25.62 51.45 9.32
N LYS A 314 -26.17 51.71 8.14
CA LYS A 314 -27.22 52.73 7.90
C LYS A 314 -28.27 52.15 7.00
#